data_173430acaa46ede617e6560373527dce
#
_entry.id   173430acaa46ede617e6560373527dce
#
_cell.length_a   1.000
_cell.length_b   1.000
_cell.length_c   1.000
_cell.angle_alpha   90.00
_cell.angle_beta   90.00
_cell.angle_gamma   90.00
#
_symmetry.space_group_name_H-M   'P 1'
#
loop_
_entity.id
_entity.type
_entity.pdbx_description
1 polymer ?
#
loop_
_entity_poly.entity_id
_entity_poly.type
_entity_poly.pdbx_seq_one_letter_code
_entity_poly.pdbx_strand_id
1 'polypeptide(L)'
;MTSVCRVLSAASLLCAATMGTALPAFAEEMDNGFISLQVENDLFAKLANTDRHYTNGLQAAWLSAPRDDLPEWLNNLSAPPLFGLFTDDANVVSVTRRIGVNIGQEIFTPDDTDATAPLLHDRPYAAWLHSTFTLQSVRENAAGGAWQDQWKLDLGVVGPWALGRQVQNGWHKLINVEQANGWANQLRNEPTVNVSFERAWRSERTDSILFDLDTDTIPYSVVALGNAQTYAGVGAIIRLGPDLPDDFGPSRIYPGIGGSDWFRATPGFDWYVFGGGELRGVARDIFLDGNTFRDSQSVDKKPVVTDIKLGATAILGDTRLSFTHVFRSKEFYDQPKADQFGSITLTFGL
;
A
#
# COMPACT_ATOMS: atom_id res chain seq x y z
N MET A 1 -16.58 -1.96 -25.22
CA MET A 1 -15.83 -0.71 -25.48
C MET A 1 -16.40 0.52 -24.75
N THR A 2 -17.64 0.54 -24.32
CA THR A 2 -18.28 1.69 -23.65
C THR A 2 -18.00 1.83 -22.14
N SER A 3 -17.77 0.73 -21.42
CA SER A 3 -17.55 0.77 -19.96
C SER A 3 -16.15 1.25 -19.55
N VAL A 4 -15.11 0.83 -20.27
CA VAL A 4 -13.71 1.25 -20.00
C VAL A 4 -13.52 2.76 -20.19
N CYS A 5 -14.16 3.35 -21.20
CA CYS A 5 -14.12 4.80 -21.42
C CYS A 5 -14.79 5.60 -20.28
N ARG A 6 -15.81 5.05 -19.61
CA ARG A 6 -16.50 5.72 -18.50
C ARG A 6 -15.73 5.63 -17.18
N VAL A 7 -15.01 4.53 -16.94
CA VAL A 7 -14.15 4.37 -15.74
C VAL A 7 -12.95 5.29 -15.83
N LEU A 8 -12.31 5.41 -17.00
CA LEU A 8 -11.23 6.37 -17.23
C LEU A 8 -11.73 7.82 -17.10
N SER A 9 -12.98 8.11 -17.51
CA SER A 9 -13.60 9.43 -17.34
C SER A 9 -13.91 9.76 -15.87
N ALA A 10 -14.32 8.77 -15.04
CA ALA A 10 -14.61 9.01 -13.63
C ALA A 10 -13.32 9.17 -12.79
N ALA A 11 -12.27 8.41 -13.10
CA ALA A 11 -10.94 8.62 -12.52
C ALA A 11 -10.35 9.98 -12.93
N SER A 12 -10.58 10.40 -14.20
CA SER A 12 -10.17 11.71 -14.71
C SER A 12 -10.95 12.87 -14.07
N LEU A 13 -12.22 12.69 -13.70
CA LEU A 13 -13.01 13.71 -13.00
C LEU A 13 -12.57 13.93 -11.54
N LEU A 14 -12.10 12.89 -10.87
CA LEU A 14 -11.50 13.07 -9.52
C LEU A 14 -10.14 13.78 -9.58
N CYS A 15 -9.37 13.59 -10.66
CA CYS A 15 -8.11 14.31 -10.91
C CYS A 15 -8.32 15.74 -11.48
N ALA A 16 -9.40 15.98 -12.23
CA ALA A 16 -9.63 17.28 -12.90
C ALA A 16 -10.18 18.39 -11.99
N ALA A 17 -10.69 18.07 -10.81
CA ALA A 17 -11.26 19.06 -9.89
C ALA A 17 -10.22 19.90 -9.13
N THR A 18 -8.91 19.64 -9.29
CA THR A 18 -7.84 20.33 -8.56
C THR A 18 -6.82 21.07 -9.45
N MET A 19 -7.01 21.07 -10.77
CA MET A 19 -6.11 21.81 -11.68
C MET A 19 -6.64 23.23 -11.93
N GLY A 20 -6.57 24.07 -10.96
CA GLY A 20 -6.80 25.51 -11.11
C GLY A 20 -5.97 26.28 -10.10
N THR A 21 -4.89 26.84 -10.58
CA THR A 21 -4.18 28.06 -10.22
C THR A 21 -2.69 27.91 -9.88
N ALA A 22 -1.91 28.67 -10.64
CA ALA A 22 -0.61 29.26 -10.32
C ALA A 22 0.57 28.30 -10.04
N LEU A 23 1.45 28.23 -11.00
CA LEU A 23 2.85 27.89 -10.77
C LEU A 23 3.47 28.95 -9.85
N PRO A 24 3.91 28.62 -8.66
CA PRO A 24 4.79 29.50 -7.91
C PRO A 24 6.23 29.29 -8.35
N ALA A 25 6.94 30.38 -8.41
CA ALA A 25 8.36 30.46 -8.64
C ALA A 25 9.14 29.68 -7.57
N PHE A 26 10.19 29.01 -8.02
CA PHE A 26 11.35 28.51 -7.29
C PHE A 26 11.29 28.69 -5.77
N ALA A 27 10.83 27.67 -5.08
CA ALA A 27 10.87 27.63 -3.64
C ALA A 27 12.13 26.89 -3.20
N GLU A 28 12.84 27.48 -2.27
CA GLU A 28 13.74 26.81 -1.34
C GLU A 28 13.10 25.51 -0.86
N GLU A 29 13.93 24.52 -0.58
CA GLU A 29 13.65 23.20 -0.06
C GLU A 29 12.71 23.20 1.17
N MET A 30 11.42 23.46 0.98
CA MET A 30 10.42 23.39 2.03
C MET A 30 9.72 22.04 1.96
N ASP A 31 10.31 21.04 2.62
CA ASP A 31 9.63 19.76 2.92
C ASP A 31 8.58 20.04 4.02
N ASN A 32 7.40 20.49 3.61
CA ASN A 32 6.27 20.75 4.51
C ASN A 32 5.44 19.51 4.81
N GLY A 33 5.81 18.36 4.25
CA GLY A 33 5.09 17.11 4.35
C GLY A 33 4.45 16.69 3.04
N PHE A 34 3.64 15.63 3.09
CA PHE A 34 3.06 15.00 1.91
C PHE A 34 1.61 14.62 2.14
N ILE A 35 0.82 14.68 1.08
CA ILE A 35 -0.51 14.06 1.01
C ILE A 35 -0.48 13.01 -0.10
N SER A 36 -0.95 11.80 0.22
CA SER A 36 -1.07 10.71 -0.74
C SER A 36 -2.51 10.25 -0.85
N LEU A 37 -2.95 10.02 -2.08
CA LEU A 37 -4.22 9.38 -2.40
C LEU A 37 -3.90 8.08 -3.16
N GLN A 38 -4.47 6.98 -2.71
CA GLN A 38 -4.23 5.67 -3.31
C GLN A 38 -5.51 4.92 -3.55
N VAL A 39 -5.57 4.28 -4.72
CA VAL A 39 -6.66 3.40 -5.13
C VAL A 39 -6.05 2.10 -5.62
N GLU A 40 -6.48 0.99 -5.03
CA GLU A 40 -6.18 -0.36 -5.50
C GLU A 40 -7.47 -1.02 -5.99
N ASN A 41 -7.41 -1.66 -7.15
CA ASN A 41 -8.57 -2.33 -7.70
C ASN A 41 -8.15 -3.44 -8.68
N ASP A 42 -8.89 -4.54 -8.70
CA ASP A 42 -8.67 -5.65 -9.63
C ASP A 42 -9.01 -5.28 -11.09
N LEU A 43 -9.88 -4.29 -11.29
CA LEU A 43 -10.19 -3.74 -12.62
C LEU A 43 -8.96 -3.15 -13.33
N PHE A 44 -7.99 -2.58 -12.59
CA PHE A 44 -6.78 -2.02 -13.18
C PHE A 44 -5.81 -3.09 -13.70
N ALA A 45 -5.97 -4.34 -13.29
CA ALA A 45 -5.17 -5.46 -13.72
C ALA A 45 -5.76 -6.23 -14.90
N LYS A 46 -7.07 -6.16 -15.08
CA LYS A 46 -7.80 -6.90 -16.09
C LYS A 46 -8.79 -5.96 -16.76
N LEU A 47 -8.75 -5.87 -18.06
CA LEU A 47 -9.72 -5.12 -18.86
C LEU A 47 -11.13 -5.79 -18.86
N ALA A 48 -11.40 -6.70 -17.94
CA ALA A 48 -12.66 -7.43 -17.79
C ALA A 48 -13.20 -7.31 -16.36
N ASN A 49 -14.50 -7.13 -16.23
CA ASN A 49 -15.27 -7.02 -14.99
C ASN A 49 -15.07 -8.27 -14.12
N THR A 50 -14.26 -8.19 -13.08
CA THR A 50 -14.02 -9.31 -12.16
C THR A 50 -13.76 -8.80 -10.76
N ASP A 51 -14.82 -8.30 -10.08
CA ASP A 51 -14.75 -8.07 -8.64
C ASP A 51 -14.60 -9.41 -7.93
N ARG A 52 -13.40 -9.71 -7.45
CA ARG A 52 -13.18 -10.93 -6.68
C ARG A 52 -11.96 -10.81 -5.78
N HIS A 53 -12.07 -11.45 -4.65
CA HIS A 53 -11.08 -11.59 -3.59
C HIS A 53 -10.66 -10.23 -3.04
N TYR A 54 -9.54 -9.65 -3.42
CA TYR A 54 -9.20 -8.26 -3.09
C TYR A 54 -9.77 -7.33 -4.14
N THR A 55 -10.95 -6.80 -3.89
CA THR A 55 -11.74 -6.08 -4.88
C THR A 55 -11.35 -4.61 -4.96
N ASN A 56 -11.18 -3.95 -3.82
CA ASN A 56 -10.89 -2.53 -3.78
C ASN A 56 -10.13 -2.14 -2.51
N GLY A 57 -9.20 -1.20 -2.65
CA GLY A 57 -8.57 -0.45 -1.58
C GLY A 57 -8.59 1.04 -1.87
N LEU A 58 -8.96 1.84 -0.88
CA LEU A 58 -8.93 3.29 -0.92
C LEU A 58 -8.14 3.79 0.29
N GLN A 59 -7.19 4.70 0.08
CA GLN A 59 -6.44 5.31 1.17
C GLN A 59 -6.18 6.78 0.90
N ALA A 60 -6.32 7.60 1.94
CA ALA A 60 -5.81 8.95 2.00
C ALA A 60 -4.81 9.03 3.16
N ALA A 61 -3.62 9.52 2.90
CA ALA A 61 -2.55 9.60 3.87
C ALA A 61 -1.98 11.02 3.94
N TRP A 62 -1.56 11.40 5.13
CA TRP A 62 -0.74 12.57 5.39
C TRP A 62 0.54 12.14 6.11
N LEU A 63 1.67 12.68 5.69
CA LEU A 63 2.98 12.49 6.30
C LEU A 63 3.59 13.87 6.58
N SER A 64 4.11 14.08 7.79
CA SER A 64 4.68 15.36 8.19
C SER A 64 5.97 15.69 7.46
N ALA A 65 6.36 16.96 7.47
CA ALA A 65 7.73 17.40 7.32
C ALA A 65 8.67 16.63 8.29
N PRO A 66 10.00 16.66 8.08
CA PRO A 66 10.97 16.21 9.06
C PRO A 66 10.71 16.82 10.44
N ARG A 67 10.84 16.01 11.51
CA ARG A 67 10.53 16.38 12.89
C ARG A 67 11.72 16.11 13.79
N ASP A 68 12.18 17.15 14.48
CA ASP A 68 13.23 17.07 15.52
C ASP A 68 12.63 17.18 16.94
N ASP A 69 11.32 17.57 17.03
CA ASP A 69 10.59 17.86 18.25
C ASP A 69 9.76 16.68 18.78
N LEU A 70 10.05 15.46 18.34
CA LEU A 70 9.32 14.28 18.79
C LEU A 70 9.64 13.97 20.27
N PRO A 71 8.65 13.48 21.06
CA PRO A 71 8.88 13.01 22.41
C PRO A 71 9.99 11.98 22.49
N GLU A 72 10.79 12.02 23.55
CA GLU A 72 11.97 11.14 23.71
C GLU A 72 11.64 9.64 23.59
N TRP A 73 10.48 9.22 24.08
CA TRP A 73 10.06 7.83 23.99
C TRP A 73 9.80 7.36 22.54
N LEU A 74 9.35 8.26 21.65
CA LEU A 74 9.23 7.99 20.21
C LEU A 74 10.61 7.97 19.53
N ASN A 75 11.49 8.89 19.91
CA ASN A 75 12.86 8.92 19.39
C ASN A 75 13.66 7.66 19.75
N ASN A 76 13.34 7.05 20.89
CA ASN A 76 14.01 5.86 21.41
C ASN A 76 13.32 4.54 21.01
N LEU A 77 12.25 4.59 20.20
CA LEU A 77 11.66 3.39 19.60
C LEU A 77 12.70 2.75 18.67
N SER A 78 13.29 1.67 19.14
CA SER A 78 14.27 0.89 18.38
C SER A 78 13.57 -0.18 17.55
N ALA A 79 14.26 -0.63 16.49
CA ALA A 79 13.84 -1.80 15.75
C ALA A 79 13.73 -3.03 16.68
N PRO A 80 12.81 -3.97 16.40
CA PRO A 80 12.83 -5.26 17.09
C PRO A 80 14.21 -5.94 16.93
N PRO A 81 14.70 -6.70 17.94
CA PRO A 81 16.08 -7.21 17.96
C PRO A 81 16.50 -7.96 16.68
N LEU A 82 15.57 -8.68 16.07
CA LEU A 82 15.82 -9.42 14.82
C LEU A 82 16.25 -8.51 13.67
N PHE A 83 15.75 -7.27 13.62
CA PHE A 83 16.05 -6.29 12.57
C PHE A 83 17.37 -5.54 12.83
N GLY A 84 17.84 -5.51 14.08
CA GLY A 84 19.12 -4.89 14.44
C GLY A 84 20.36 -5.63 13.95
N LEU A 85 20.22 -6.89 13.52
CA LEU A 85 21.33 -7.71 13.03
C LEU A 85 21.95 -7.22 11.71
N PHE A 86 21.28 -6.34 10.98
CA PHE A 86 21.63 -5.91 9.62
C PHE A 86 21.86 -4.40 9.50
N THR A 87 22.19 -3.71 10.60
CA THR A 87 22.43 -2.27 10.60
C THR A 87 23.86 -1.97 10.99
N ASP A 88 24.48 -1.07 10.24
CA ASP A 88 25.76 -0.43 10.60
C ASP A 88 25.47 1.01 11.06
N ASP A 89 25.04 1.15 12.31
CA ASP A 89 24.76 2.47 12.90
C ASP A 89 26.02 3.36 13.04
N ALA A 90 27.22 2.79 12.86
CA ALA A 90 28.48 3.50 13.06
C ALA A 90 28.79 4.54 11.97
N ASN A 91 28.19 4.41 10.78
CA ASN A 91 28.45 5.27 9.62
C ASN A 91 27.26 6.17 9.23
N VAL A 92 26.27 6.33 10.13
CA VAL A 92 25.12 7.20 9.90
C VAL A 92 25.54 8.67 9.91
N VAL A 93 25.20 9.39 8.84
CA VAL A 93 25.48 10.83 8.70
C VAL A 93 24.23 11.68 8.85
N SER A 94 23.04 11.12 8.61
CA SER A 94 21.76 11.81 8.80
C SER A 94 20.69 10.89 9.36
N VAL A 95 19.75 11.46 10.13
CA VAL A 95 18.56 10.79 10.64
C VAL A 95 17.37 11.71 10.47
N THR A 96 16.45 11.33 9.59
CA THR A 96 15.21 12.08 9.36
C THR A 96 14.04 11.31 9.94
N ARG A 97 13.19 11.97 10.75
CA ARG A 97 11.98 11.36 11.32
C ARG A 97 10.74 12.08 10.85
N ARG A 98 9.67 11.32 10.61
CA ARG A 98 8.35 11.81 10.24
C ARG A 98 7.27 11.06 10.99
N ILE A 99 6.15 11.72 11.21
CA ILE A 99 4.91 11.08 11.68
C ILE A 99 3.85 11.16 10.59
N GLY A 100 3.01 10.16 10.51
CA GLY A 100 1.94 10.10 9.52
C GLY A 100 0.65 9.57 10.09
N VAL A 101 -0.43 9.91 9.40
CA VAL A 101 -1.76 9.35 9.64
C VAL A 101 -2.38 9.03 8.29
N ASN A 102 -3.01 7.87 8.18
CA ASN A 102 -3.87 7.57 7.05
C ASN A 102 -5.25 7.10 7.49
N ILE A 103 -6.19 7.16 6.57
CA ILE A 103 -7.49 6.50 6.64
C ILE A 103 -7.58 5.62 5.41
N GLY A 104 -7.81 4.32 5.64
CA GLY A 104 -7.89 3.29 4.60
C GLY A 104 -9.18 2.48 4.70
N GLN A 105 -9.67 2.03 3.56
CA GLN A 105 -10.73 1.04 3.46
C GLN A 105 -10.34 -0.02 2.45
N GLU A 106 -10.42 -1.29 2.85
CA GLU A 106 -10.28 -2.43 1.96
C GLU A 106 -11.59 -3.21 1.88
N ILE A 107 -11.87 -3.73 0.68
CA ILE A 107 -13.07 -4.50 0.37
C ILE A 107 -12.66 -5.86 -0.21
N PHE A 108 -13.25 -6.91 0.34
CA PHE A 108 -13.05 -8.29 -0.04
C PHE A 108 -14.38 -8.92 -0.40
N THR A 109 -14.43 -9.62 -1.53
CA THR A 109 -15.62 -10.33 -2.01
C THR A 109 -15.25 -11.74 -2.46
N PRO A 110 -16.18 -12.70 -2.45
CA PRO A 110 -15.97 -13.97 -3.14
C PRO A 110 -15.94 -13.78 -4.67
N ASP A 111 -15.61 -14.84 -5.40
CA ASP A 111 -15.55 -14.84 -6.88
C ASP A 111 -16.94 -14.63 -7.52
N ASP A 112 -18.00 -15.22 -6.94
CA ASP A 112 -19.38 -15.03 -7.37
C ASP A 112 -20.09 -13.99 -6.49
N THR A 113 -20.14 -12.75 -6.99
CA THR A 113 -20.79 -11.63 -6.29
C THR A 113 -22.31 -11.59 -6.50
N ASP A 114 -22.90 -12.42 -7.39
CA ASP A 114 -24.33 -12.52 -7.60
C ASP A 114 -24.99 -13.43 -6.56
N ALA A 115 -24.23 -14.35 -5.96
CA ALA A 115 -24.73 -15.27 -4.95
C ALA A 115 -25.23 -14.52 -3.71
N THR A 116 -26.49 -14.81 -3.31
CA THR A 116 -27.11 -14.26 -2.09
C THR A 116 -26.89 -15.14 -0.86
N ALA A 117 -26.50 -16.41 -1.05
CA ALA A 117 -26.14 -17.35 0.01
C ALA A 117 -24.63 -17.35 0.27
N PRO A 118 -24.17 -17.73 1.48
CA PRO A 118 -22.74 -17.85 1.77
C PRO A 118 -22.08 -18.90 0.86
N LEU A 119 -20.96 -18.57 0.27
CA LEU A 119 -20.12 -19.49 -0.53
C LEU A 119 -19.08 -20.12 0.40
N LEU A 120 -19.35 -21.29 0.96
CA LEU A 120 -18.56 -21.92 2.03
C LEU A 120 -17.12 -22.32 1.60
N HIS A 121 -16.86 -22.41 0.29
CA HIS A 121 -15.55 -22.72 -0.29
C HIS A 121 -14.83 -21.49 -0.82
N ASP A 122 -15.38 -20.31 -0.58
CA ASP A 122 -14.81 -19.04 -0.97
C ASP A 122 -14.71 -18.08 0.22
N ARG A 123 -13.88 -17.06 0.11
CA ARG A 123 -13.71 -16.07 1.16
C ARG A 123 -15.02 -15.37 1.48
N PRO A 124 -15.24 -14.99 2.75
CA PRO A 124 -16.41 -14.19 3.11
C PRO A 124 -16.34 -12.79 2.49
N TYR A 125 -17.50 -12.17 2.30
CA TYR A 125 -17.57 -10.72 2.17
C TYR A 125 -17.00 -10.07 3.42
N ALA A 126 -16.14 -9.08 3.24
CA ALA A 126 -15.61 -8.28 4.33
C ALA A 126 -15.23 -6.88 3.85
N ALA A 127 -15.30 -5.94 4.75
CA ALA A 127 -14.64 -4.65 4.59
C ALA A 127 -13.91 -4.31 5.88
N TRP A 128 -12.79 -3.62 5.75
CA TRP A 128 -12.00 -3.09 6.84
C TRP A 128 -11.84 -1.58 6.66
N LEU A 129 -12.28 -0.82 7.63
CA LEU A 129 -12.08 0.62 7.73
C LEU A 129 -11.15 0.89 8.90
N HIS A 130 -10.04 1.56 8.65
CA HIS A 130 -9.05 1.82 9.69
C HIS A 130 -8.37 3.16 9.54
N SER A 131 -7.77 3.63 10.63
CA SER A 131 -6.78 4.69 10.65
C SER A 131 -5.44 4.09 11.05
N THR A 132 -4.37 4.49 10.37
CA THR A 132 -2.99 4.08 10.67
C THR A 132 -2.19 5.27 11.17
N PHE A 133 -1.53 5.10 12.31
CA PHE A 133 -0.54 6.03 12.82
C PHE A 133 0.85 5.49 12.48
N THR A 134 1.65 6.30 11.81
CA THR A 134 2.99 5.92 11.34
C THR A 134 4.05 6.76 12.04
N LEU A 135 5.08 6.09 12.55
CA LEU A 135 6.36 6.71 12.89
C LEU A 135 7.41 6.18 11.91
N GLN A 136 7.98 7.06 11.12
CA GLN A 136 9.01 6.76 10.14
C GLN A 136 10.35 7.35 10.56
N SER A 137 11.42 6.60 10.34
CA SER A 137 12.80 7.05 10.54
C SER A 137 13.64 6.61 9.36
N VAL A 138 14.25 7.55 8.67
CA VAL A 138 15.21 7.30 7.58
C VAL A 138 16.60 7.63 8.07
N ARG A 139 17.54 6.71 7.87
CA ARG A 139 18.97 6.89 8.17
C ARG A 139 19.78 6.74 6.91
N GLU A 140 20.69 7.64 6.69
CA GLU A 140 21.59 7.64 5.53
C GLU A 140 23.03 7.48 5.96
N ASN A 141 23.83 6.78 5.17
CA ASN A 141 25.25 6.66 5.35
C ASN A 141 26.03 7.56 4.39
N ALA A 142 27.33 7.76 4.65
CA ALA A 142 28.18 8.63 3.85
C ALA A 142 28.37 8.17 2.39
N ALA A 143 28.09 6.91 2.07
CA ALA A 143 28.20 6.34 0.73
C ALA A 143 26.90 6.44 -0.09
N GLY A 144 25.82 7.02 0.48
CA GLY A 144 24.53 7.21 -0.21
C GLY A 144 23.54 6.05 -0.03
N GLY A 145 23.91 4.98 0.66
CA GLY A 145 22.97 3.96 1.11
C GLY A 145 22.11 4.46 2.26
N ALA A 146 20.90 3.93 2.38
CA ALA A 146 19.95 4.35 3.41
C ALA A 146 19.12 3.18 3.90
N TRP A 147 18.55 3.31 5.09
CA TRP A 147 17.45 2.42 5.53
C TRP A 147 16.35 3.22 6.19
N GLN A 148 15.13 2.71 5.99
CA GLN A 148 13.89 3.26 6.52
C GLN A 148 13.27 2.28 7.52
N ASP A 149 12.98 2.76 8.71
CA ASP A 149 12.19 2.07 9.72
C ASP A 149 10.80 2.68 9.78
N GLN A 150 9.77 1.84 9.78
CA GLN A 150 8.40 2.27 9.94
C GLN A 150 7.72 1.44 11.04
N TRP A 151 7.26 2.12 12.10
CA TRP A 151 6.28 1.60 13.04
C TRP A 151 4.90 2.06 12.61
N LYS A 152 3.94 1.13 12.55
CA LYS A 152 2.55 1.44 12.23
C LYS A 152 1.63 0.86 13.30
N LEU A 153 0.62 1.63 13.68
CA LEU A 153 -0.47 1.23 14.55
C LEU A 153 -1.78 1.44 13.78
N ASP A 154 -2.45 0.33 13.42
CA ASP A 154 -3.75 0.35 12.76
C ASP A 154 -4.85 0.15 13.80
N LEU A 155 -5.78 1.09 13.84
CA LEU A 155 -7.00 1.03 14.66
C LEU A 155 -8.21 1.08 13.72
N GLY A 156 -9.06 0.06 13.76
CA GLY A 156 -10.14 -0.03 12.79
C GLY A 156 -11.30 -0.93 13.19
N VAL A 157 -12.14 -1.22 12.22
CA VAL A 157 -13.28 -2.11 12.35
C VAL A 157 -13.47 -2.93 11.08
N VAL A 158 -13.73 -4.21 11.23
CA VAL A 158 -14.17 -5.10 10.17
C VAL A 158 -15.68 -5.27 10.25
N GLY A 159 -16.34 -5.49 9.11
CA GLY A 159 -17.76 -5.81 9.03
C GLY A 159 -18.64 -4.63 8.57
N PRO A 160 -19.96 -4.67 8.84
CA PRO A 160 -20.90 -3.66 8.34
C PRO A 160 -20.56 -2.21 8.67
N TRP A 161 -19.90 -1.95 9.80
CA TRP A 161 -19.46 -0.59 10.17
C TRP A 161 -18.30 -0.07 9.29
N ALA A 162 -17.62 -0.96 8.59
CA ALA A 162 -16.61 -0.56 7.62
C ALA A 162 -17.21 -0.08 6.28
N LEU A 163 -18.54 -0.09 6.12
CA LEU A 163 -19.30 0.48 5.00
C LEU A 163 -18.97 -0.12 3.60
N GLY A 164 -18.41 -1.34 3.52
CA GLY A 164 -17.99 -1.94 2.26
C GLY A 164 -19.13 -2.07 1.24
N ARG A 165 -20.33 -2.56 1.67
CA ARG A 165 -21.51 -2.62 0.83
C ARG A 165 -21.87 -1.26 0.21
N GLN A 166 -21.84 -0.21 1.01
CA GLN A 166 -22.25 1.13 0.58
C GLN A 166 -21.26 1.67 -0.46
N VAL A 167 -19.98 1.48 -0.23
CA VAL A 167 -18.92 1.96 -1.14
C VAL A 167 -18.92 1.15 -2.44
N GLN A 168 -18.89 -0.19 -2.39
CA GLN A 168 -18.89 -1.03 -3.59
C GLN A 168 -20.16 -0.85 -4.42
N ASN A 169 -21.35 -1.04 -3.83
CA ASN A 169 -22.59 -0.94 -4.57
C ASN A 169 -22.91 0.50 -5.00
N GLY A 170 -22.44 1.51 -4.25
CA GLY A 170 -22.53 2.91 -4.65
C GLY A 170 -21.69 3.20 -5.89
N TRP A 171 -20.46 2.68 -5.94
CA TRP A 171 -19.58 2.76 -7.09
C TRP A 171 -20.16 2.01 -8.31
N HIS A 172 -20.62 0.76 -8.14
CA HIS A 172 -21.26 -0.03 -9.19
C HIS A 172 -22.45 0.70 -9.82
N LYS A 173 -23.29 1.33 -8.97
CA LYS A 173 -24.41 2.13 -9.45
C LYS A 173 -23.94 3.34 -10.28
N LEU A 174 -22.86 4.02 -9.85
CA LEU A 174 -22.32 5.19 -10.54
C LEU A 174 -21.80 4.83 -11.94
N ILE A 175 -21.11 3.70 -12.08
CA ILE A 175 -20.54 3.24 -13.35
C ILE A 175 -21.48 2.32 -14.15
N ASN A 176 -22.71 2.06 -13.64
CA ASN A 176 -23.74 1.22 -14.24
C ASN A 176 -23.30 -0.24 -14.46
N VAL A 177 -22.75 -0.85 -13.40
CA VAL A 177 -22.36 -2.26 -13.30
C VAL A 177 -23.28 -2.96 -12.29
N GLU A 178 -23.44 -4.30 -12.40
CA GLU A 178 -24.22 -5.12 -11.49
C GLU A 178 -23.71 -4.99 -10.05
N GLN A 179 -24.64 -4.92 -9.08
CA GLN A 179 -24.31 -4.76 -7.67
C GLN A 179 -23.99 -6.13 -7.05
N ALA A 180 -23.10 -6.15 -6.08
CA ALA A 180 -22.81 -7.33 -5.30
C ALA A 180 -23.95 -7.63 -4.32
N ASN A 181 -24.48 -8.87 -4.37
CA ASN A 181 -25.73 -9.28 -3.69
C ASN A 181 -25.49 -9.99 -2.35
N GLY A 182 -24.28 -10.52 -2.09
CA GLY A 182 -23.97 -11.36 -0.92
C GLY A 182 -23.60 -10.61 0.35
N TRP A 183 -23.64 -9.29 0.39
CA TRP A 183 -23.22 -8.47 1.54
C TRP A 183 -23.99 -8.75 2.86
N ALA A 184 -25.15 -9.41 2.80
CA ALA A 184 -25.84 -9.83 4.01
C ALA A 184 -25.04 -10.88 4.82
N ASN A 185 -24.14 -11.60 4.16
CA ASN A 185 -23.31 -12.67 4.73
C ASN A 185 -21.90 -12.22 5.10
N GLN A 186 -21.62 -10.91 5.10
CA GLN A 186 -20.29 -10.40 5.44
C GLN A 186 -19.87 -10.72 6.88
N LEU A 187 -18.58 -10.68 7.15
CA LEU A 187 -18.05 -10.76 8.51
C LEU A 187 -18.75 -9.77 9.44
N ARG A 188 -18.88 -10.15 10.70
CA ARG A 188 -19.54 -9.33 11.72
C ARG A 188 -18.64 -8.19 12.16
N ASN A 189 -19.27 -7.12 12.72
CA ASN A 189 -18.51 -6.01 13.29
C ASN A 189 -17.55 -6.49 14.37
N GLU A 190 -16.28 -6.16 14.20
CA GLU A 190 -15.22 -6.46 15.12
C GLU A 190 -14.19 -5.33 15.10
N PRO A 191 -13.88 -4.72 16.26
CA PRO A 191 -12.80 -3.74 16.36
C PRO A 191 -11.45 -4.44 16.12
N THR A 192 -10.56 -3.75 15.42
CA THR A 192 -9.24 -4.27 15.06
C THR A 192 -8.13 -3.40 15.60
N VAL A 193 -7.06 -4.05 16.03
CA VAL A 193 -5.81 -3.41 16.43
C VAL A 193 -4.67 -4.23 15.82
N ASN A 194 -3.83 -3.57 15.02
CA ASN A 194 -2.61 -4.16 14.48
C ASN A 194 -1.42 -3.25 14.77
N VAL A 195 -0.30 -3.86 15.10
CA VAL A 195 1.00 -3.18 15.16
C VAL A 195 1.93 -3.85 14.17
N SER A 196 2.62 -3.05 13.35
CA SER A 196 3.63 -3.59 12.45
C SER A 196 4.93 -2.79 12.53
N PHE A 197 6.00 -3.49 12.21
CA PHE A 197 7.32 -2.90 12.01
C PHE A 197 7.85 -3.36 10.66
N GLU A 198 8.32 -2.40 9.86
CA GLU A 198 8.96 -2.63 8.58
C GLU A 198 10.33 -1.97 8.57
N ARG A 199 11.33 -2.65 7.99
CA ARG A 199 12.61 -2.09 7.63
C ARG A 199 12.89 -2.34 6.16
N ALA A 200 13.20 -1.27 5.44
CA ALA A 200 13.67 -1.30 4.06
C ALA A 200 15.10 -0.73 3.99
N TRP A 201 15.95 -1.33 3.16
CA TRP A 201 17.31 -0.87 2.90
C TRP A 201 17.40 -0.44 1.44
N ARG A 202 17.91 0.75 1.17
CA ARG A 202 18.22 1.21 -0.18
C ARG A 202 19.71 1.12 -0.39
N SER A 203 20.13 0.40 -1.44
CA SER A 203 21.54 0.33 -1.84
C SER A 203 22.01 1.69 -2.35
N GLU A 204 23.33 1.85 -2.44
CA GLU A 204 23.92 2.91 -3.25
C GLU A 204 23.43 2.80 -4.69
N ARG A 205 23.31 3.93 -5.37
CA ARG A 205 23.00 3.97 -6.79
C ARG A 205 24.21 3.52 -7.59
N THR A 206 23.95 2.78 -8.63
CA THR A 206 24.98 2.35 -9.59
C THR A 206 24.49 2.66 -10.99
N ASP A 207 25.42 3.13 -11.85
CA ASP A 207 25.15 3.30 -13.27
C ASP A 207 24.74 1.95 -13.86
N SER A 208 23.60 1.92 -14.54
CA SER A 208 23.17 0.72 -15.24
C SER A 208 24.04 0.50 -16.48
N ILE A 209 24.34 -0.76 -16.79
CA ILE A 209 24.98 -1.16 -18.05
C ILE A 209 24.08 -0.85 -19.27
N LEU A 210 22.79 -0.58 -19.04
CA LEU A 210 21.78 -0.34 -20.06
C LEU A 210 21.32 1.13 -20.04
N PHE A 211 21.52 1.84 -21.14
CA PHE A 211 20.90 3.14 -21.46
C PHE A 211 21.28 4.34 -20.57
N ASP A 212 22.44 4.35 -19.93
CA ASP A 212 22.87 5.42 -19.00
C ASP A 212 21.79 5.76 -17.94
N LEU A 213 21.13 4.75 -17.40
CA LEU A 213 20.13 4.86 -16.35
C LEU A 213 20.72 4.43 -15.00
N ASP A 214 20.30 5.07 -13.93
CA ASP A 214 20.61 4.65 -12.57
C ASP A 214 19.81 3.41 -12.17
N THR A 215 20.38 2.59 -11.32
CA THR A 215 19.70 1.46 -10.69
C THR A 215 20.00 1.39 -9.21
N ASP A 216 19.01 1.01 -8.44
CA ASP A 216 19.17 0.64 -7.04
C ASP A 216 18.32 -0.57 -6.66
N THR A 217 18.56 -1.10 -5.48
CA THR A 217 17.84 -2.25 -4.93
C THR A 217 17.37 -1.91 -3.52
N ILE A 218 16.11 -2.25 -3.23
CA ILE A 218 15.47 -1.98 -1.95
C ILE A 218 14.94 -3.30 -1.36
N PRO A 219 15.79 -4.12 -0.72
CA PRO A 219 15.31 -5.22 0.11
C PRO A 219 14.57 -4.69 1.33
N TYR A 220 13.57 -5.43 1.78
CA TYR A 220 12.77 -5.07 2.95
C TYR A 220 12.28 -6.30 3.72
N SER A 221 11.94 -6.10 4.98
CA SER A 221 11.31 -7.09 5.82
C SER A 221 10.27 -6.44 6.72
N VAL A 222 9.24 -7.21 7.09
CA VAL A 222 8.13 -6.75 7.91
C VAL A 222 7.68 -7.83 8.88
N VAL A 223 7.17 -7.39 10.02
CA VAL A 223 6.36 -8.19 10.93
C VAL A 223 5.12 -7.41 11.33
N ALA A 224 3.96 -8.07 11.33
CA ALA A 224 2.70 -7.50 11.76
C ALA A 224 2.03 -8.43 12.77
N LEU A 225 1.48 -7.86 13.84
CA LEU A 225 0.80 -8.55 14.90
C LEU A 225 -0.53 -7.85 15.21
N GLY A 226 -1.62 -8.59 15.13
CA GLY A 226 -2.94 -8.07 15.44
C GLY A 226 -4.07 -9.05 15.18
N ASN A 227 -5.28 -8.64 15.48
CA ASN A 227 -6.45 -9.48 15.24
C ASN A 227 -6.97 -9.37 13.80
N ALA A 228 -6.68 -8.28 13.06
CA ALA A 228 -6.98 -8.24 11.63
C ALA A 228 -5.98 -9.10 10.86
N GLN A 229 -4.66 -8.90 11.10
CA GLN A 229 -3.61 -9.64 10.42
C GLN A 229 -2.42 -9.92 11.32
N THR A 230 -1.85 -11.12 11.20
CA THR A 230 -0.57 -11.50 11.80
C THR A 230 0.26 -12.21 10.75
N TYR A 231 1.38 -11.61 10.34
CA TYR A 231 2.27 -12.14 9.32
C TYR A 231 3.71 -11.66 9.50
N ALA A 232 4.63 -12.34 8.86
CA ALA A 232 5.99 -11.88 8.63
C ALA A 232 6.31 -12.00 7.14
N GLY A 233 7.06 -11.05 6.59
CA GLY A 233 7.38 -11.03 5.19
C GLY A 233 8.75 -10.46 4.88
N VAL A 234 9.27 -10.85 3.72
CA VAL A 234 10.51 -10.33 3.13
C VAL A 234 10.31 -10.10 1.64
N GLY A 235 10.99 -9.13 1.10
CA GLY A 235 10.91 -8.84 -0.33
C GLY A 235 12.04 -7.91 -0.78
N ALA A 236 12.01 -7.60 -2.07
CA ALA A 236 12.91 -6.61 -2.65
C ALA A 236 12.25 -5.93 -3.85
N ILE A 237 12.65 -4.68 -4.09
CA ILE A 237 12.33 -3.89 -5.27
C ILE A 237 13.65 -3.53 -5.96
N ILE A 238 13.68 -3.57 -7.28
CA ILE A 238 14.74 -3.02 -8.13
C ILE A 238 14.12 -1.87 -8.91
N ARG A 239 14.82 -0.72 -8.95
CA ARG A 239 14.38 0.45 -9.72
C ARG A 239 15.38 0.75 -10.83
N LEU A 240 14.88 1.34 -11.91
CA LEU A 240 15.66 1.78 -13.05
C LEU A 240 15.09 3.09 -13.60
N GLY A 241 15.89 4.14 -13.67
CA GLY A 241 15.47 5.46 -14.14
C GLY A 241 16.64 6.41 -14.35
N PRO A 242 16.44 7.58 -14.98
CA PRO A 242 17.53 8.53 -15.28
C PRO A 242 18.08 9.24 -14.03
N ASP A 243 17.25 9.51 -13.02
CA ASP A 243 17.62 10.08 -11.73
C ASP A 243 16.71 9.52 -10.66
N LEU A 244 17.18 8.48 -9.94
CA LEU A 244 16.36 7.81 -8.95
C LEU A 244 16.18 8.68 -7.70
N PRO A 245 14.92 8.87 -7.21
CA PRO A 245 14.68 9.63 -5.98
C PRO A 245 15.23 8.91 -4.75
N ASP A 246 15.53 9.68 -3.69
CA ASP A 246 16.05 9.16 -2.41
C ASP A 246 14.99 8.41 -1.58
N ASP A 247 13.80 8.18 -2.12
CA ASP A 247 12.71 7.44 -1.48
C ASP A 247 12.92 5.91 -1.49
N PHE A 248 11.94 5.17 -1.02
CA PHE A 248 11.92 3.70 -0.98
C PHE A 248 10.87 3.10 -1.92
N GLY A 249 10.51 3.83 -2.99
CA GLY A 249 9.47 3.43 -3.94
C GLY A 249 8.06 3.75 -3.46
N PRO A 250 7.03 3.48 -4.28
CA PRO A 250 5.64 3.77 -3.92
C PRO A 250 5.11 2.82 -2.85
N SER A 251 4.33 3.38 -1.91
CA SER A 251 3.60 2.62 -0.89
C SER A 251 2.44 1.81 -1.48
N ARG A 252 1.92 0.84 -0.70
CA ARG A 252 0.75 0.01 -1.03
C ARG A 252 -0.20 -0.08 0.16
N ILE A 253 -1.48 -0.42 -0.12
CA ILE A 253 -2.51 -0.53 0.90
C ILE A 253 -2.49 -1.92 1.53
N TYR A 254 -2.71 -3.00 0.75
CA TYR A 254 -2.98 -4.33 1.32
C TYR A 254 -2.14 -5.48 0.78
N PRO A 255 -1.66 -6.31 1.67
CA PRO A 255 -0.81 -5.82 2.73
C PRO A 255 0.29 -5.00 2.09
N GLY A 256 0.54 -3.82 2.61
CA GLY A 256 1.50 -2.90 2.03
C GLY A 256 2.88 -3.14 2.60
N ILE A 257 3.75 -3.78 1.85
CA ILE A 257 5.16 -3.90 2.21
C ILE A 257 6.01 -3.13 1.21
N GLY A 258 6.95 -2.38 1.75
CA GLY A 258 7.90 -1.54 1.01
C GLY A 258 7.26 -0.28 0.46
N GLY A 259 8.06 0.74 0.37
CA GLY A 259 7.68 2.02 -0.15
C GLY A 259 7.60 3.14 0.89
N SER A 260 7.38 4.33 0.37
CA SER A 260 7.28 5.53 1.19
C SER A 260 6.20 6.46 0.65
N ASP A 261 5.54 7.18 1.56
CA ASP A 261 4.60 8.24 1.21
C ASP A 261 5.30 9.58 0.98
N TRP A 262 6.63 9.62 0.96
CA TRP A 262 7.46 10.78 0.67
C TRP A 262 8.37 10.53 -0.53
N PHE A 263 8.83 11.60 -1.15
CA PHE A 263 9.82 11.59 -2.21
C PHE A 263 10.53 12.94 -2.25
N ARG A 264 11.68 13.01 -2.93
CA ARG A 264 12.33 14.30 -3.19
C ARG A 264 11.73 14.91 -4.44
N ALA A 265 11.22 16.14 -4.33
CA ALA A 265 10.78 16.93 -5.47
C ALA A 265 11.95 17.19 -6.43
N THR A 266 11.70 17.12 -7.73
CA THR A 266 12.70 17.38 -8.77
C THR A 266 12.32 18.61 -9.59
N PRO A 267 13.29 19.47 -9.97
CA PRO A 267 12.98 20.60 -10.84
C PRO A 267 12.74 20.13 -12.27
N GLY A 268 11.57 19.61 -12.57
CA GLY A 268 11.23 19.13 -13.90
C GLY A 268 10.50 17.80 -13.91
N PHE A 269 10.65 17.03 -14.97
CA PHE A 269 10.06 15.71 -15.12
C PHE A 269 11.12 14.63 -14.93
N ASP A 270 10.78 13.67 -14.10
CA ASP A 270 11.58 12.47 -13.86
C ASP A 270 10.70 11.22 -13.85
N TRP A 271 11.30 10.05 -14.00
CA TRP A 271 10.58 8.79 -14.03
C TRP A 271 11.47 7.61 -13.67
N TYR A 272 10.85 6.56 -13.19
CA TYR A 272 11.51 5.27 -13.07
C TYR A 272 10.51 4.13 -13.28
N VAL A 273 11.03 2.97 -13.68
CA VAL A 273 10.29 1.71 -13.65
C VAL A 273 10.85 0.86 -12.52
N PHE A 274 10.01 -0.03 -12.01
CA PHE A 274 10.42 -0.92 -10.94
C PHE A 274 9.79 -2.28 -11.07
N GLY A 275 10.47 -3.28 -10.50
CA GLY A 275 9.97 -4.63 -10.35
C GLY A 275 10.41 -5.21 -9.02
N GLY A 276 9.64 -6.13 -8.47
CA GLY A 276 9.96 -6.73 -7.19
C GLY A 276 9.16 -7.98 -6.88
N GLY A 277 9.58 -8.64 -5.82
CA GLY A 277 8.91 -9.81 -5.27
C GLY A 277 8.83 -9.75 -3.76
N GLU A 278 7.83 -10.47 -3.22
CA GLU A 278 7.54 -10.53 -1.80
C GLU A 278 7.08 -11.92 -1.42
N LEU A 279 7.54 -12.42 -0.29
CA LEU A 279 7.12 -13.66 0.33
C LEU A 279 6.62 -13.36 1.74
N ARG A 280 5.38 -13.80 2.06
CA ARG A 280 4.78 -13.66 3.39
C ARG A 280 4.40 -15.01 3.97
N GLY A 281 4.78 -15.23 5.24
CA GLY A 281 4.21 -16.27 6.09
C GLY A 281 3.04 -15.68 6.88
N VAL A 282 1.83 -16.21 6.66
CA VAL A 282 0.58 -15.68 7.21
C VAL A 282 0.08 -16.59 8.34
N ALA A 283 0.17 -16.10 9.58
CA ALA A 283 -0.35 -16.81 10.74
C ALA A 283 -1.85 -16.54 10.95
N ARG A 284 -2.30 -15.30 10.70
CA ARG A 284 -3.70 -14.89 10.78
C ARG A 284 -4.04 -13.87 9.69
N ASP A 285 -5.23 -14.04 9.12
CA ASP A 285 -5.89 -13.07 8.24
C ASP A 285 -7.40 -13.15 8.48
N ILE A 286 -7.99 -12.11 9.11
CA ILE A 286 -9.42 -12.10 9.46
C ILE A 286 -10.32 -12.25 8.24
N PHE A 287 -9.87 -11.82 7.06
CA PHE A 287 -10.61 -11.88 5.80
C PHE A 287 -10.65 -13.29 5.20
N LEU A 288 -9.90 -14.25 5.78
CA LEU A 288 -9.88 -15.67 5.42
C LEU A 288 -10.27 -16.53 6.61
N ASP A 289 -9.72 -16.24 7.79
CA ASP A 289 -9.94 -17.02 9.03
C ASP A 289 -11.27 -16.67 9.71
N GLY A 290 -11.96 -15.62 9.28
CA GLY A 290 -13.16 -15.13 9.93
C GLY A 290 -12.92 -14.34 11.22
N ASN A 291 -13.98 -13.94 11.89
CA ASN A 291 -13.95 -13.13 13.11
C ASN A 291 -13.12 -13.79 14.24
N THR A 292 -12.44 -12.98 15.06
CA THR A 292 -11.57 -13.47 16.15
C THR A 292 -12.36 -13.94 17.35
N PHE A 293 -13.44 -13.20 17.71
CA PHE A 293 -14.15 -13.35 18.96
C PHE A 293 -15.53 -14.02 18.82
N ARG A 294 -15.84 -14.55 17.62
CA ARG A 294 -17.08 -15.25 17.34
C ARG A 294 -16.96 -16.11 16.09
N ASP A 295 -17.79 -17.13 15.98
CA ASP A 295 -17.89 -17.94 14.78
C ASP A 295 -18.41 -17.12 13.60
N SER A 296 -17.79 -17.27 12.45
CA SER A 296 -18.17 -16.67 11.17
C SER A 296 -17.66 -17.52 10.02
N GLN A 297 -18.06 -17.20 8.79
CA GLN A 297 -17.52 -17.84 7.60
C GLN A 297 -16.01 -17.67 7.53
N SER A 298 -15.32 -18.74 7.14
CA SER A 298 -13.87 -18.80 6.96
C SER A 298 -13.53 -19.78 5.85
N VAL A 299 -12.29 -19.72 5.38
CA VAL A 299 -11.70 -20.67 4.42
C VAL A 299 -10.36 -21.16 4.94
N ASP A 300 -9.89 -22.29 4.42
CA ASP A 300 -8.59 -22.86 4.76
C ASP A 300 -7.47 -22.06 4.04
N LYS A 301 -6.89 -21.09 4.76
CA LYS A 301 -5.89 -20.19 4.20
C LYS A 301 -4.55 -20.89 3.95
N LYS A 302 -3.82 -20.43 2.94
CA LYS A 302 -2.44 -20.84 2.73
C LYS A 302 -1.50 -20.14 3.71
N PRO A 303 -0.56 -20.89 4.30
CA PRO A 303 0.38 -20.30 5.27
C PRO A 303 1.44 -19.41 4.59
N VAL A 304 1.58 -19.49 3.27
CA VAL A 304 2.56 -18.71 2.50
C VAL A 304 1.88 -18.09 1.29
N VAL A 305 2.08 -16.78 1.13
CA VAL A 305 1.60 -15.99 0.00
C VAL A 305 2.78 -15.26 -0.64
N THR A 306 2.78 -15.21 -1.96
CA THR A 306 3.82 -14.54 -2.76
C THR A 306 3.18 -13.48 -3.65
N ASP A 307 3.75 -12.29 -3.68
CA ASP A 307 3.43 -11.23 -4.63
C ASP A 307 4.61 -10.99 -5.57
N ILE A 308 4.32 -10.78 -6.85
CA ILE A 308 5.23 -10.18 -7.83
C ILE A 308 4.63 -8.85 -8.24
N LYS A 309 5.43 -7.80 -8.28
CA LYS A 309 5.00 -6.44 -8.60
C LYS A 309 5.85 -5.84 -9.70
N LEU A 310 5.19 -5.13 -10.62
CA LEU A 310 5.82 -4.36 -11.68
C LEU A 310 5.13 -3.00 -11.74
N GLY A 311 5.88 -1.94 -12.00
CA GLY A 311 5.28 -0.62 -12.04
C GLY A 311 6.15 0.44 -12.66
N ALA A 312 5.57 1.63 -12.74
CA ALA A 312 6.23 2.83 -13.20
C ALA A 312 5.80 4.03 -12.34
N THR A 313 6.72 4.94 -12.16
CA THR A 313 6.51 6.20 -11.44
C THR A 313 6.93 7.36 -12.32
N ALA A 314 6.12 8.41 -12.33
CA ALA A 314 6.43 9.71 -12.93
C ALA A 314 6.42 10.78 -11.83
N ILE A 315 7.41 11.67 -11.85
CA ILE A 315 7.56 12.78 -10.91
C ILE A 315 7.57 14.07 -11.73
N LEU A 316 6.76 15.03 -11.32
CA LEU A 316 6.71 16.36 -11.92
C LEU A 316 6.68 17.41 -10.80
N GLY A 317 7.82 18.03 -10.56
CA GLY A 317 7.97 18.96 -9.43
C GLY A 317 7.69 18.25 -8.11
N ASP A 318 6.71 18.73 -7.38
CA ASP A 318 6.23 18.22 -6.09
C ASP A 318 5.12 17.16 -6.19
N THR A 319 4.86 16.65 -7.38
CA THR A 319 3.82 15.65 -7.64
C THR A 319 4.42 14.34 -8.12
N ARG A 320 4.09 13.21 -7.47
CA ARG A 320 4.47 11.86 -7.86
C ARG A 320 3.23 11.02 -8.18
N LEU A 321 3.19 10.47 -9.39
CA LEU A 321 2.19 9.50 -9.83
C LEU A 321 2.83 8.14 -10.03
N SER A 322 2.33 7.12 -9.35
CA SER A 322 2.83 5.74 -9.48
C SER A 322 1.71 4.80 -9.89
N PHE A 323 2.03 3.86 -10.77
CA PHE A 323 1.20 2.72 -11.10
C PHE A 323 1.95 1.43 -10.75
N THR A 324 1.29 0.52 -10.04
CA THR A 324 1.82 -0.81 -9.70
C THR A 324 0.84 -1.88 -10.12
N HIS A 325 1.30 -2.88 -10.86
CA HIS A 325 0.55 -4.11 -11.11
C HIS A 325 1.09 -5.23 -10.23
N VAL A 326 0.18 -5.94 -9.56
CA VAL A 326 0.49 -7.00 -8.60
C VAL A 326 -0.09 -8.32 -9.09
N PHE A 327 0.75 -9.35 -9.06
CA PHE A 327 0.39 -10.75 -9.26
C PHE A 327 0.53 -11.45 -7.91
N ARG A 328 -0.60 -11.86 -7.30
CA ARG A 328 -0.66 -12.53 -5.99
C ARG A 328 -0.94 -14.01 -6.17
N SER A 329 -0.15 -14.87 -5.52
CA SER A 329 -0.44 -16.31 -5.43
C SER A 329 -1.78 -16.56 -4.74
N LYS A 330 -2.29 -17.78 -4.81
CA LYS A 330 -3.50 -18.16 -4.08
C LYS A 330 -3.32 -17.94 -2.57
N GLU A 331 -4.31 -17.31 -1.94
CA GLU A 331 -4.35 -17.02 -0.51
C GLU A 331 -5.01 -18.15 0.32
N PHE A 332 -5.88 -18.98 -0.31
CA PHE A 332 -6.54 -20.12 0.33
C PHE A 332 -6.59 -21.35 -0.61
N TYR A 333 -6.85 -22.53 -0.04
CA TYR A 333 -6.70 -23.78 -0.80
C TYR A 333 -7.73 -23.93 -1.92
N ASP A 334 -9.00 -23.60 -1.66
CA ASP A 334 -10.10 -23.72 -2.64
C ASP A 334 -10.14 -22.58 -3.65
N GLN A 335 -9.25 -21.59 -3.52
CA GLN A 335 -9.18 -20.48 -4.48
C GLN A 335 -8.87 -21.01 -5.89
N PRO A 336 -9.70 -20.71 -6.92
CA PRO A 336 -9.53 -21.36 -8.24
C PRO A 336 -8.24 -20.96 -8.95
N LYS A 337 -7.82 -19.71 -8.86
CA LYS A 337 -6.61 -19.17 -9.51
C LYS A 337 -6.01 -18.02 -8.70
N ALA A 338 -4.75 -17.67 -9.00
CA ALA A 338 -4.05 -16.52 -8.48
C ALA A 338 -4.77 -15.22 -8.82
N ASP A 339 -4.57 -14.18 -8.02
CA ASP A 339 -5.18 -12.88 -8.21
C ASP A 339 -4.23 -11.86 -8.84
N GLN A 340 -4.82 -10.84 -9.42
CA GLN A 340 -4.11 -9.69 -9.96
C GLN A 340 -4.91 -8.44 -9.65
N PHE A 341 -4.22 -7.39 -9.27
CA PHE A 341 -4.82 -6.07 -9.08
C PHE A 341 -3.81 -4.97 -9.41
N GLY A 342 -4.30 -3.79 -9.67
CA GLY A 342 -3.48 -2.61 -9.92
C GLY A 342 -3.65 -1.60 -8.80
N SER A 343 -2.60 -0.82 -8.57
CA SER A 343 -2.55 0.30 -7.63
C SER A 343 -2.17 1.58 -8.35
N ILE A 344 -2.91 2.65 -8.11
CA ILE A 344 -2.56 4.01 -8.53
C ILE A 344 -2.36 4.83 -7.26
N THR A 345 -1.18 5.45 -7.15
CA THR A 345 -0.84 6.34 -6.02
C THR A 345 -0.49 7.71 -6.57
N LEU A 346 -1.13 8.74 -6.04
CA LEU A 346 -0.85 10.14 -6.31
C LEU A 346 -0.39 10.81 -5.01
N THR A 347 0.84 11.31 -4.98
CA THR A 347 1.45 11.95 -3.83
C THR A 347 1.81 13.38 -4.18
N PHE A 348 1.47 14.31 -3.30
CA PHE A 348 1.80 15.74 -3.40
C PHE A 348 2.70 16.15 -2.23
N GLY A 349 3.80 16.84 -2.53
CA GLY A 349 4.54 17.64 -1.56
C GLY A 349 3.74 18.90 -1.19
N LEU A 350 3.76 19.30 0.08
CA LEU A 350 3.02 20.45 0.63
C LEU A 350 3.92 21.69 0.74
#